data_77c1af242af3cec0287082a2934b94c3
#
_entry.id   77c1af242af3cec0287082a2934b94c3
#
_cell.length_a   1.000
_cell.length_b   1.000
_cell.length_c   1.000
_cell.angle_alpha   90.00
_cell.angle_beta   90.00
_cell.angle_gamma   90.00
#
_symmetry.space_group_name_H-M   'P 1'
#
loop_
_entity.id
_entity.type
_entity.pdbx_description
1 polymer ?
#
loop_
_entity_poly.entity_id
_entity_poly.type
_entity_poly.pdbx_seq_one_letter_code
_entity_poly.pdbx_strand_id
1 'polypeptide(L)'
;SVFYGQYLQVMDSGSKEAPIVIGVYGEGDAPRIEACGQGIWYQNYGTPLDSPTHVYHGYVSSAVLLYDAEYIIVEDLEITNDADEIIGEYYSLGDKMNRTGVAVVAKDKGVRHGITLRNLLIHDVNGNVYDKHMNNGGIYITALRPEHEDVTGVARYQDVTVEGCFVYQVSR
;
A
#
# COMPACT_ATOMS: atom_id res chain seq x y z
N SER A 1 -14.74 -1.64 -15.86
CA SER A 1 -14.69 -0.19 -15.52
C SER A 1 -13.28 0.22 -15.17
N VAL A 2 -12.86 1.45 -15.54
CA VAL A 2 -11.55 2.02 -15.18
C VAL A 2 -11.76 3.25 -14.31
N PHE A 3 -11.09 3.29 -13.17
CA PHE A 3 -11.06 4.41 -12.23
C PHE A 3 -9.72 5.14 -12.38
N TYR A 4 -9.65 6.02 -13.38
CA TYR A 4 -8.44 6.75 -13.75
C TYR A 4 -8.14 7.89 -12.76
N GLY A 5 -6.90 7.99 -12.28
CA GLY A 5 -6.47 8.96 -11.28
C GLY A 5 -7.13 8.76 -9.91
N GLN A 6 -7.69 7.57 -9.66
CA GLN A 6 -8.39 7.25 -8.42
C GLN A 6 -7.60 6.21 -7.62
N TYR A 7 -7.76 6.26 -6.32
CA TYR A 7 -7.14 5.35 -5.36
C TYR A 7 -8.12 5.00 -4.25
N LEU A 8 -7.80 3.96 -3.51
CA LEU A 8 -8.60 3.50 -2.39
C LEU A 8 -7.77 3.54 -1.10
N GLN A 9 -8.25 4.25 -0.08
CA GLN A 9 -7.68 4.24 1.26
C GLN A 9 -8.69 3.71 2.27
N VAL A 10 -8.35 2.62 2.94
CA VAL A 10 -9.20 1.93 3.91
C VAL A 10 -8.56 2.05 5.28
N MET A 11 -9.23 2.75 6.19
CA MET A 11 -8.83 2.93 7.59
C MET A 11 -9.85 2.35 8.57
N ASP A 12 -10.98 1.91 8.06
CA ASP A 12 -12.02 1.20 8.80
C ASP A 12 -11.75 -0.30 8.81
N SER A 13 -12.37 -0.99 9.74
CA SER A 13 -12.19 -2.43 9.94
C SER A 13 -13.53 -3.15 9.90
N GLY A 14 -13.50 -4.34 9.34
CA GLY A 14 -14.58 -5.30 9.52
C GLY A 14 -14.46 -6.07 10.84
N SER A 15 -15.11 -7.20 10.92
CA SER A 15 -14.93 -8.18 11.96
C SER A 15 -14.68 -9.56 11.36
N LYS A 16 -14.27 -10.51 12.18
CA LYS A 16 -14.05 -11.88 11.72
C LYS A 16 -15.30 -12.52 11.10
N GLU A 17 -16.47 -12.19 11.67
CA GLU A 17 -17.77 -12.69 11.23
C GLU A 17 -18.37 -11.87 10.07
N ALA A 18 -17.90 -10.62 9.91
CA ALA A 18 -18.38 -9.70 8.89
C ALA A 18 -17.22 -8.85 8.35
N PRO A 19 -16.33 -9.43 7.54
CA PRO A 19 -15.24 -8.70 6.91
C PRO A 19 -15.79 -7.66 5.92
N ILE A 20 -15.04 -6.58 5.71
CA ILE A 20 -15.30 -5.67 4.61
C ILE A 20 -14.73 -6.29 3.34
N VAL A 21 -15.57 -6.44 2.33
CA VAL A 21 -15.15 -6.98 1.02
C VAL A 21 -15.15 -5.86 0.00
N ILE A 22 -14.03 -5.72 -0.69
CA ILE A 22 -13.80 -4.77 -1.77
C ILE A 22 -13.47 -5.57 -3.00
N GLY A 23 -14.36 -5.55 -3.97
CA GLY A 23 -14.21 -6.38 -5.17
C GLY A 23 -15.24 -6.04 -6.25
N VAL A 24 -15.47 -7.01 -7.11
CA VAL A 24 -16.37 -6.89 -8.25
C VAL A 24 -17.82 -7.07 -7.82
N TYR A 25 -18.69 -6.26 -8.40
CA TYR A 25 -20.13 -6.46 -8.34
C TYR A 25 -20.71 -6.57 -9.76
N GLY A 26 -21.41 -7.68 -10.02
CA GLY A 26 -22.03 -7.95 -11.31
C GLY A 26 -21.13 -8.72 -12.27
N GLU A 27 -21.50 -8.75 -13.54
CA GLU A 27 -20.78 -9.45 -14.61
C GLU A 27 -19.98 -8.46 -15.46
N GLY A 28 -18.86 -8.91 -16.02
CA GLY A 28 -18.02 -8.13 -16.93
C GLY A 28 -16.54 -8.19 -16.59
N ASP A 29 -15.75 -7.33 -17.22
CA ASP A 29 -14.32 -7.22 -16.98
C ASP A 29 -14.03 -6.70 -15.56
N ALA A 30 -12.95 -7.19 -14.97
CA ALA A 30 -12.48 -6.71 -13.67
C ALA A 30 -12.34 -5.18 -13.66
N PRO A 31 -12.84 -4.51 -12.63
CA PRO A 31 -12.62 -3.07 -12.50
C PRO A 31 -11.15 -2.78 -12.24
N ARG A 32 -10.62 -1.74 -12.92
CA ARG A 32 -9.24 -1.33 -12.80
C ARG A 32 -9.13 -0.03 -12.01
N ILE A 33 -8.31 -0.04 -10.97
CA ILE A 33 -7.84 1.16 -10.27
C ILE A 33 -6.52 1.58 -10.91
N GLU A 34 -6.51 2.73 -11.56
CA GLU A 34 -5.35 3.31 -12.22
C GLU A 34 -4.96 4.58 -11.47
N ALA A 35 -4.08 4.45 -10.47
CA ALA A 35 -3.85 5.50 -9.49
C ALA A 35 -3.04 6.68 -10.03
N CYS A 36 -2.22 6.48 -11.04
CA CYS A 36 -1.42 7.55 -11.68
C CYS A 36 -0.59 8.36 -10.68
N GLY A 37 0.06 7.68 -9.72
CA GLY A 37 0.86 8.34 -8.68
C GLY A 37 0.06 9.02 -7.58
N GLN A 38 -1.26 8.90 -7.58
CA GLN A 38 -2.12 9.41 -6.51
C GLN A 38 -2.16 8.46 -5.31
N GLY A 39 -2.96 8.76 -4.29
CA GLY A 39 -3.03 7.93 -3.08
C GLY A 39 -1.77 8.08 -2.21
N ILE A 40 -1.34 9.33 -2.00
CA ILE A 40 -0.11 9.66 -1.30
C ILE A 40 -0.31 9.55 0.21
N TRP A 41 0.63 8.91 0.88
CA TRP A 41 0.71 8.82 2.33
C TRP A 41 2.15 8.93 2.81
N TYR A 42 2.35 9.27 4.07
CA TYR A 42 3.68 9.44 4.66
C TYR A 42 4.08 8.20 5.44
N GLN A 43 5.21 7.62 5.04
CA GLN A 43 5.80 6.46 5.71
C GLN A 43 6.93 6.91 6.63
N ASN A 44 6.92 6.44 7.87
CA ASN A 44 7.96 6.70 8.85
C ASN A 44 8.22 5.46 9.69
N TYR A 45 9.41 4.87 9.54
CA TYR A 45 9.86 3.73 10.36
C TYR A 45 10.40 4.14 11.73
N GLY A 46 10.48 5.43 12.01
CA GLY A 46 11.01 6.02 13.23
C GLY A 46 12.44 6.53 13.07
N THR A 47 12.68 7.71 13.60
CA THR A 47 13.96 8.43 13.57
C THR A 47 15.19 7.63 14.03
N PRO A 48 15.10 6.70 15.01
CA PRO A 48 16.26 5.90 15.40
C PRO A 48 16.83 5.01 14.31
N LEU A 49 16.08 4.77 13.23
CA LEU A 49 16.52 3.99 12.08
C LEU A 49 17.18 4.84 11.01
N ASP A 50 16.99 6.14 11.04
CA ASP A 50 17.60 7.05 10.06
C ASP A 50 19.11 7.10 10.24
N SER A 51 19.80 7.13 9.12
CA SER A 51 21.23 7.36 9.05
C SER A 51 21.55 8.31 7.90
N PRO A 52 22.76 8.89 7.85
CA PRO A 52 23.14 9.79 6.76
C PRO A 52 23.02 9.18 5.35
N THR A 53 23.02 7.86 5.26
CA THR A 53 22.96 7.14 3.99
C THR A 53 21.64 6.38 3.78
N HIS A 54 20.75 6.41 4.77
CA HIS A 54 19.52 5.62 4.77
C HIS A 54 18.41 6.42 5.45
N VAL A 55 17.46 6.84 4.65
CA VAL A 55 16.28 7.56 5.14
C VAL A 55 15.10 6.61 5.14
N TYR A 56 14.54 6.38 6.31
CA TYR A 56 13.42 5.45 6.52
C TYR A 56 12.08 6.18 6.65
N HIS A 57 11.96 7.32 6.03
CA HIS A 57 10.72 8.07 5.97
C HIS A 57 10.58 8.76 4.62
N GLY A 58 9.36 9.00 4.21
CA GLY A 58 9.06 9.68 2.96
C GLY A 58 7.63 9.45 2.49
N TYR A 59 7.29 10.11 1.41
CA TYR A 59 5.99 9.94 0.79
C TYR A 59 5.99 8.72 -0.13
N VAL A 60 4.89 7.98 -0.08
CA VAL A 60 4.61 6.80 -0.91
C VAL A 60 3.25 6.99 -1.56
N SER A 61 3.13 6.62 -2.83
CA SER A 61 1.84 6.52 -3.52
C SER A 61 1.39 5.05 -3.52
N SER A 62 0.16 4.79 -3.12
CA SER A 62 -0.45 3.46 -3.16
C SER A 62 -1.80 3.50 -3.85
N ALA A 63 -2.00 2.64 -4.85
CA ALA A 63 -3.29 2.56 -5.51
C ALA A 63 -4.37 2.03 -4.57
N VAL A 64 -4.01 1.07 -3.72
CA VAL A 64 -4.83 0.60 -2.60
C VAL A 64 -4.01 0.65 -1.33
N LEU A 65 -4.49 1.34 -0.31
CA LEU A 65 -3.88 1.44 1.01
C LEU A 65 -4.84 0.89 2.07
N LEU A 66 -4.40 -0.13 2.80
CA LEU A 66 -5.06 -0.63 4.01
C LEU A 66 -4.19 -0.18 5.21
N TYR A 67 -4.67 0.81 5.98
CA TYR A 67 -3.87 1.42 7.03
C TYR A 67 -4.51 1.19 8.40
N ASP A 68 -3.82 0.43 9.25
CA ASP A 68 -4.33 0.00 10.55
C ASP A 68 -5.72 -0.66 10.51
N ALA A 69 -6.09 -1.15 9.34
CA ALA A 69 -7.34 -1.85 9.09
C ALA A 69 -7.22 -3.35 9.38
N GLU A 70 -8.31 -4.00 9.71
CA GLU A 70 -8.38 -5.45 9.89
C GLU A 70 -9.69 -6.03 9.37
N TYR A 71 -9.65 -7.33 9.06
CA TYR A 71 -10.76 -8.06 8.46
C TYR A 71 -11.25 -7.42 7.15
N ILE A 72 -10.28 -7.22 6.24
CA ILE A 72 -10.50 -6.68 4.91
C ILE A 72 -10.16 -7.75 3.87
N ILE A 73 -11.03 -7.89 2.90
CA ILE A 73 -10.80 -8.72 1.70
C ILE A 73 -10.77 -7.77 0.50
N VAL A 74 -9.68 -7.79 -0.25
CA VAL A 74 -9.57 -7.11 -1.55
C VAL A 74 -9.43 -8.17 -2.62
N GLU A 75 -10.36 -8.19 -3.58
CA GLU A 75 -10.42 -9.27 -4.55
C GLU A 75 -10.87 -8.86 -5.95
N ASP A 76 -10.44 -9.65 -6.94
CA ASP A 76 -10.91 -9.57 -8.33
C ASP A 76 -10.74 -8.19 -8.99
N LEU A 77 -9.68 -7.46 -8.64
CA LEU A 77 -9.37 -6.13 -9.17
C LEU A 77 -8.10 -6.15 -10.03
N GLU A 78 -8.10 -5.30 -11.05
CA GLU A 78 -6.89 -4.89 -11.76
C GLU A 78 -6.36 -3.58 -11.16
N ILE A 79 -5.05 -3.50 -10.89
CA ILE A 79 -4.46 -2.38 -10.15
C ILE A 79 -3.18 -1.94 -10.85
N THR A 80 -3.10 -0.65 -11.18
CA THR A 80 -1.91 -0.01 -11.75
C THR A 80 -1.57 1.26 -11.00
N ASN A 81 -0.30 1.62 -10.99
CA ASN A 81 0.17 2.85 -10.37
C ASN A 81 1.43 3.36 -11.08
N ASP A 82 1.25 3.75 -12.33
CA ASP A 82 2.27 4.39 -13.13
C ASP A 82 1.95 5.87 -13.31
N ALA A 83 2.95 6.71 -13.29
CA ALA A 83 2.82 8.13 -13.57
C ALA A 83 4.16 8.70 -14.01
N ASP A 84 4.09 9.78 -14.78
CA ASP A 84 5.24 10.62 -15.06
C ASP A 84 5.85 11.16 -13.75
N GLU A 85 7.07 11.67 -13.83
CA GLU A 85 7.74 12.28 -12.69
C GLU A 85 6.91 13.45 -12.17
N ILE A 86 6.47 13.33 -10.91
CA ILE A 86 5.89 14.45 -10.19
C ILE A 86 7.04 15.17 -9.51
N ILE A 87 7.42 16.33 -9.99
CA ILE A 87 8.47 17.16 -9.39
C ILE A 87 7.85 17.99 -8.27
N GLY A 88 8.41 17.94 -7.07
CA GLY A 88 7.94 18.77 -5.97
C GLY A 88 8.30 18.25 -4.58
N GLU A 89 7.61 18.78 -3.57
CA GLU A 89 7.86 18.49 -2.14
C GLU A 89 7.72 17.03 -1.73
N TYR A 90 7.05 16.22 -2.55
CA TYR A 90 6.82 14.80 -2.31
C TYR A 90 8.00 13.91 -2.70
N TYR A 91 9.04 14.49 -3.28
CA TYR A 91 10.23 13.76 -3.68
C TYR A 91 11.35 13.92 -2.66
N SER A 92 11.94 12.83 -2.25
CA SER A 92 13.23 12.85 -1.63
C SER A 92 14.31 12.75 -2.71
N LEU A 93 15.25 13.69 -2.71
CA LEU A 93 16.44 13.65 -3.58
C LEU A 93 16.18 13.67 -5.10
N GLY A 94 15.08 14.24 -5.53
CA GLY A 94 14.91 14.69 -6.91
C GLY A 94 14.43 13.68 -7.93
N ASP A 95 14.07 12.48 -7.52
CA ASP A 95 13.75 11.47 -8.52
C ASP A 95 12.27 11.09 -8.57
N LYS A 96 11.89 9.93 -8.11
CA LYS A 96 10.50 9.47 -8.16
C LYS A 96 10.01 9.08 -6.78
N MET A 97 8.74 9.33 -6.54
CA MET A 97 8.09 8.80 -5.35
C MET A 97 8.08 7.26 -5.38
N ASN A 98 8.20 6.64 -4.22
CA ASN A 98 7.93 5.21 -4.09
C ASN A 98 6.46 4.92 -4.41
N ARG A 99 6.20 3.86 -5.13
CA ARG A 99 4.85 3.48 -5.54
C ARG A 99 4.57 2.01 -5.27
N THR A 100 3.37 1.74 -4.79
CA THR A 100 2.88 0.38 -4.60
C THR A 100 1.54 0.20 -5.29
N GLY A 101 1.24 -1.02 -5.71
CA GLY A 101 -0.11 -1.39 -6.12
C GLY A 101 -1.01 -1.46 -4.89
N VAL A 102 -0.71 -2.38 -3.99
CA VAL A 102 -1.40 -2.54 -2.69
C VAL A 102 -0.39 -2.37 -1.56
N ALA A 103 -0.69 -1.49 -0.61
CA ALA A 103 0.04 -1.36 0.65
C ALA A 103 -0.85 -1.77 1.83
N VAL A 104 -0.30 -2.60 2.71
CA VAL A 104 -0.94 -3.03 3.96
C VAL A 104 -0.04 -2.61 5.10
N VAL A 105 -0.49 -1.65 5.92
CA VAL A 105 0.33 -0.94 6.89
C VAL A 105 -0.27 -1.05 8.28
N ALA A 106 0.48 -1.63 9.22
CA ALA A 106 0.16 -1.58 10.65
C ALA A 106 1.05 -0.54 11.33
N LYS A 107 0.48 0.34 12.17
CA LYS A 107 1.24 1.38 12.86
C LYS A 107 0.76 1.62 14.29
N ASP A 108 -0.42 2.20 14.47
CA ASP A 108 -0.83 2.78 15.75
C ASP A 108 -1.88 1.96 16.52
N LYS A 109 -2.39 0.90 15.91
CA LYS A 109 -3.45 0.08 16.51
C LYS A 109 -2.99 -1.31 16.98
N GLY A 110 -1.68 -1.52 17.14
CA GLY A 110 -1.11 -2.77 17.65
C GLY A 110 -1.28 -3.94 16.67
N VAL A 111 -1.75 -5.09 17.14
CA VAL A 111 -1.95 -6.27 16.30
C VAL A 111 -3.22 -6.12 15.47
N ARG A 112 -3.10 -6.26 14.15
CA ARG A 112 -4.21 -6.25 13.19
C ARG A 112 -4.38 -7.64 12.59
N HIS A 113 -5.58 -8.02 12.24
CA HIS A 113 -5.93 -9.38 11.81
C HIS A 113 -6.65 -9.42 10.48
N GLY A 114 -6.56 -10.57 9.80
CA GLY A 114 -7.51 -10.96 8.77
C GLY A 114 -7.47 -10.12 7.50
N ILE A 115 -6.30 -9.94 6.90
CA ILE A 115 -6.19 -9.33 5.57
C ILE A 115 -6.14 -10.43 4.52
N THR A 116 -6.99 -10.32 3.51
CA THR A 116 -6.96 -11.22 2.34
C THR A 116 -6.84 -10.39 1.06
N LEU A 117 -5.81 -10.68 0.29
CA LEU A 117 -5.62 -10.16 -1.07
C LEU A 117 -5.76 -11.35 -2.02
N ARG A 118 -6.78 -11.34 -2.87
CA ARG A 118 -7.13 -12.49 -3.68
C ARG A 118 -7.42 -12.14 -5.13
N ASN A 119 -6.89 -12.95 -6.06
CA ASN A 119 -7.14 -12.81 -7.50
C ASN A 119 -6.89 -11.39 -8.04
N LEU A 120 -5.86 -10.71 -7.55
CA LEU A 120 -5.51 -9.38 -8.01
C LEU A 120 -4.58 -9.47 -9.21
N LEU A 121 -4.84 -8.66 -10.24
CA LEU A 121 -3.95 -8.42 -11.36
C LEU A 121 -3.26 -7.07 -11.13
N ILE A 122 -1.98 -7.10 -10.76
CA ILE A 122 -1.23 -5.88 -10.41
C ILE A 122 -0.07 -5.71 -11.38
N HIS A 123 -0.03 -4.59 -12.07
CA HIS A 123 1.02 -4.32 -13.06
C HIS A 123 1.24 -2.83 -13.27
N ASP A 124 2.29 -2.49 -14.01
CA ASP A 124 2.66 -1.10 -14.30
C ASP A 124 2.69 -0.25 -13.03
N VAL A 125 3.45 -0.71 -12.03
CA VAL A 125 3.70 0.01 -10.78
C VAL A 125 5.13 0.52 -10.81
N ASN A 126 5.33 1.76 -11.22
CA ASN A 126 6.64 2.33 -11.50
C ASN A 126 6.98 3.48 -10.55
N GLY A 127 7.78 3.20 -9.55
CA GLY A 127 8.25 4.17 -8.56
C GLY A 127 9.76 4.44 -8.65
N ASN A 128 10.29 5.02 -7.59
CA ASN A 128 11.69 5.37 -7.44
C ASN A 128 12.58 4.12 -7.54
N VAL A 129 13.57 4.13 -8.42
CA VAL A 129 14.54 3.03 -8.60
C VAL A 129 15.96 3.43 -8.20
N TYR A 130 16.15 4.62 -7.68
CA TYR A 130 17.46 5.20 -7.40
C TYR A 130 17.86 5.19 -5.93
N ASP A 131 16.94 4.84 -5.03
CA ASP A 131 17.18 4.79 -3.59
C ASP A 131 17.34 3.35 -3.09
N LYS A 132 18.18 3.16 -2.08
CA LYS A 132 18.39 1.85 -1.45
C LYS A 132 17.21 1.34 -0.64
N HIS A 133 16.35 2.23 -0.20
CA HIS A 133 15.20 1.95 0.66
C HIS A 133 13.89 2.19 -0.07
N MET A 134 13.84 1.67 -1.27
CA MET A 134 12.65 1.74 -2.10
C MET A 134 11.56 0.85 -1.55
N ASN A 135 10.41 1.44 -1.30
CA ASN A 135 9.19 0.75 -0.89
C ASN A 135 8.25 0.63 -2.09
N ASN A 136 8.82 0.22 -3.21
CA ASN A 136 8.07 -0.06 -4.42
C ASN A 136 7.62 -1.52 -4.44
N GLY A 137 6.61 -1.80 -5.21
CA GLY A 137 6.20 -3.17 -5.48
C GLY A 137 4.73 -3.32 -5.77
N GLY A 138 4.34 -4.46 -6.29
CA GLY A 138 2.92 -4.76 -6.52
C GLY A 138 2.16 -4.86 -5.20
N ILE A 139 2.67 -5.65 -4.26
CA ILE A 139 2.10 -5.83 -2.92
C ILE A 139 3.19 -5.53 -1.89
N TYR A 140 2.88 -4.64 -0.96
CA TYR A 140 3.77 -4.19 0.09
C TYR A 140 3.09 -4.31 1.46
N ILE A 141 3.62 -5.15 2.33
CA ILE A 141 3.07 -5.38 3.67
C ILE A 141 4.13 -4.99 4.68
N THR A 142 3.80 -4.08 5.57
CA THR A 142 4.75 -3.52 6.53
C THR A 142 4.13 -3.22 7.89
N ALA A 143 5.02 -3.06 8.88
CA ALA A 143 4.69 -2.49 10.16
C ALA A 143 5.62 -1.30 10.43
N LEU A 144 5.05 -0.20 10.84
CA LEU A 144 5.77 1.02 11.19
C LEU A 144 5.86 1.18 12.71
N ARG A 145 6.80 1.99 13.17
CA ARG A 145 6.86 2.33 14.58
C ARG A 145 5.67 3.23 14.94
N PRO A 146 4.94 2.93 16.03
CA PRO A 146 3.89 3.80 16.54
C PRO A 146 4.40 5.21 16.83
N GLU A 147 3.59 6.23 16.57
CA GLU A 147 3.97 7.63 16.85
C GLU A 147 3.86 7.99 18.32
N HIS A 148 2.97 7.33 19.04
CA HIS A 148 2.69 7.61 20.44
C HIS A 148 3.39 6.60 21.37
N GLU A 149 4.09 7.09 22.37
CA GLU A 149 4.81 6.27 23.35
C GLU A 149 3.88 5.44 24.24
N ASP A 150 2.63 5.84 24.37
CA ASP A 150 1.59 5.14 25.11
C ASP A 150 0.97 3.97 24.35
N VAL A 151 1.25 3.83 23.07
CA VAL A 151 0.89 2.63 22.32
C VAL A 151 1.83 1.51 22.70
N THR A 152 1.43 0.74 23.71
CA THR A 152 2.18 -0.42 24.16
C THR A 152 1.99 -1.58 23.21
N GLY A 153 3.06 -2.00 22.60
CA GLY A 153 3.08 -3.19 21.77
C GLY A 153 3.72 -2.96 20.41
N VAL A 154 3.94 -4.04 19.71
CA VAL A 154 4.53 -4.03 18.37
C VAL A 154 3.40 -4.01 17.36
N ALA A 155 3.41 -3.02 16.48
CA ALA A 155 2.53 -3.02 15.30
C ALA A 155 2.84 -4.26 14.47
N ARG A 156 1.83 -5.03 14.09
CA ARG A 156 1.98 -6.21 13.24
C ARG A 156 0.65 -6.67 12.67
N TYR A 157 0.72 -7.42 11.59
CA TYR A 157 -0.41 -8.21 11.09
C TYR A 157 -0.30 -9.67 11.49
N GLN A 158 -1.45 -10.29 11.70
CA GLN A 158 -1.66 -11.74 11.80
C GLN A 158 -2.77 -12.15 10.82
N ASP A 159 -2.70 -13.39 10.34
CA ASP A 159 -3.70 -13.93 9.41
C ASP A 159 -3.77 -13.14 8.10
N VAL A 160 -2.62 -12.94 7.47
CA VAL A 160 -2.52 -12.33 6.13
C VAL A 160 -2.48 -13.43 5.08
N THR A 161 -3.38 -13.35 4.13
CA THR A 161 -3.46 -14.28 2.98
C THR A 161 -3.27 -13.50 1.69
N VAL A 162 -2.38 -13.99 0.83
CA VAL A 162 -2.21 -13.51 -0.55
C VAL A 162 -2.34 -14.73 -1.45
N GLU A 163 -3.38 -14.78 -2.27
CA GLU A 163 -3.66 -15.94 -3.10
C GLU A 163 -4.19 -15.57 -4.49
N GLY A 164 -3.81 -16.34 -5.50
CA GLY A 164 -4.27 -16.14 -6.87
C GLY A 164 -3.88 -14.80 -7.50
N CYS A 165 -2.98 -14.03 -6.88
CA CYS A 165 -2.54 -12.75 -7.39
C CYS A 165 -1.47 -12.91 -8.49
N PHE A 166 -1.54 -12.07 -9.51
CA PHE A 166 -0.55 -12.01 -10.57
C PHE A 166 0.08 -10.62 -10.61
N VAL A 167 1.40 -10.55 -10.43
CA VAL A 167 2.15 -9.30 -10.32
C VAL A 167 3.26 -9.28 -11.37
N TYR A 168 3.31 -8.24 -12.21
CA TYR A 168 4.34 -8.08 -13.25
C TYR A 168 4.57 -6.61 -13.60
N GLN A 169 5.66 -6.30 -14.27
CA GLN A 169 6.03 -4.92 -14.66
C GLN A 169 5.97 -3.94 -13.49
N VAL A 170 6.64 -4.29 -12.40
CA VAL A 170 6.75 -3.44 -11.22
C VAL A 170 8.19 -3.02 -11.00
N SER A 171 8.41 -1.74 -10.65
CA SER A 171 9.71 -1.26 -10.20
C SER A 171 10.04 -1.84 -8.83
N ARG A 172 11.31 -2.06 -8.64
CA ARG A 172 11.85 -2.42 -7.34
C ARG A 172 12.41 -1.19 -6.65
#